data_2b4dd452354518aaa4e0d9ffd8a2e469
#
_entry.id   2b4dd452354518aaa4e0d9ffd8a2e469
#
_cell.length_a   1.000
_cell.length_b   1.000
_cell.length_c   1.000
_cell.angle_alpha   90.00
_cell.angle_beta   90.00
_cell.angle_gamma   90.00
#
_symmetry.space_group_name_H-M   'P 1'
#
loop_
_entity.id
_entity.type
_entity.pdbx_description
1 polymer ?
#
loop_
_entity_poly.entity_id
_entity_poly.type
_entity_poly.pdbx_seq_one_letter_code
_entity_poly.pdbx_strand_id
1 'polypeptide(L)'
;MATAVENSVSLVIFDWDGTVMDSVGRIVSSMRAAALKSELTVPTEFAVKQIIGLSLDPAFDMLFPGVEEAKRQQLFAHYRDHYVLHDTTPTPLFFGVEQVLQQLKDNNIKLAVATGKQRRGLARMFA
;
A
#
# COMPACT_ATOMS: atom_id res chain seq x y z
N MET A 1 -16.01 -12.50 37.32
CA MET A 1 -16.03 -13.33 36.10
C MET A 1 -16.21 -12.43 34.90
N ALA A 2 -15.29 -12.49 33.97
CA ALA A 2 -15.48 -11.80 32.70
C ALA A 2 -16.63 -12.49 31.97
N THR A 3 -17.72 -11.78 31.74
CA THR A 3 -18.74 -12.22 30.79
C THR A 3 -18.07 -12.30 29.42
N ALA A 4 -18.13 -13.46 28.78
CA ALA A 4 -17.74 -13.56 27.39
C ALA A 4 -18.57 -12.56 26.61
N VAL A 5 -17.91 -11.50 26.10
CA VAL A 5 -18.54 -10.62 25.13
C VAL A 5 -18.80 -11.49 23.92
N GLU A 6 -20.06 -11.76 23.63
CA GLU A 6 -20.39 -12.44 22.38
C GLU A 6 -19.79 -11.61 21.24
N ASN A 7 -18.88 -12.25 20.52
CA ASN A 7 -18.23 -11.59 19.39
C ASN A 7 -19.26 -11.43 18.27
N SER A 8 -19.82 -10.22 18.15
CA SER A 8 -20.79 -9.89 17.11
C SER A 8 -20.13 -9.62 15.75
N VAL A 9 -18.78 -9.65 15.68
CA VAL A 9 -18.05 -9.40 14.44
C VAL A 9 -18.00 -10.66 13.58
N SER A 10 -18.48 -10.57 12.36
CA SER A 10 -18.49 -11.66 11.38
C SER A 10 -17.50 -11.46 10.22
N LEU A 11 -17.00 -10.24 10.05
CA LEU A 11 -16.09 -9.86 8.98
C LEU A 11 -15.11 -8.82 9.50
N VAL A 12 -13.83 -8.98 9.15
CA VAL A 12 -12.80 -7.96 9.33
C VAL A 12 -12.25 -7.58 7.96
N ILE A 13 -12.26 -6.28 7.68
CA ILE A 13 -11.74 -5.72 6.43
C ILE A 13 -10.42 -5.02 6.77
N PHE A 14 -9.34 -5.46 6.12
CA PHE A 14 -8.00 -4.92 6.32
C PHE A 14 -7.64 -3.92 5.22
N ASP A 15 -7.01 -2.82 5.62
CA ASP A 15 -6.12 -2.09 4.75
C ASP A 15 -4.87 -2.94 4.48
N TRP A 16 -4.13 -2.66 3.41
CA TRP A 16 -2.99 -3.48 3.01
C TRP A 16 -1.66 -2.79 3.25
N ASP A 17 -1.31 -1.84 2.40
CA ASP A 17 -0.01 -1.15 2.49
C ASP A 17 0.10 -0.34 3.79
N GLY A 18 1.12 -0.60 4.58
CA GLY A 18 1.34 0.05 5.87
C GLY A 18 0.48 -0.47 7.02
N THR A 19 -0.33 -1.51 6.79
CA THR A 19 -1.18 -2.15 7.81
C THR A 19 -0.89 -3.63 7.93
N VAL A 20 -1.11 -4.40 6.89
CA VAL A 20 -0.80 -5.83 6.83
C VAL A 20 0.64 -6.04 6.37
N MET A 21 1.05 -5.31 5.37
CA MET A 21 2.37 -5.41 4.74
C MET A 21 3.17 -4.13 4.96
N ASP A 22 4.41 -4.29 5.39
CA ASP A 22 5.35 -3.17 5.51
C ASP A 22 5.97 -2.86 4.15
N SER A 23 5.20 -2.19 3.33
CA SER A 23 5.59 -1.73 2.00
C SER A 23 5.98 -0.25 1.96
N VAL A 24 5.99 0.42 3.11
CA VAL A 24 6.22 1.86 3.23
C VAL A 24 7.55 2.27 2.60
N GLY A 25 8.63 1.59 2.95
CA GLY A 25 9.96 1.90 2.41
C GLY A 25 10.03 1.75 0.89
N ARG A 26 9.41 0.71 0.35
CA ARG A 26 9.39 0.46 -1.10
C ARG A 26 8.53 1.50 -1.84
N ILE A 27 7.41 1.90 -1.28
CA ILE A 27 6.56 2.97 -1.84
C ILE A 27 7.35 4.28 -1.87
N VAL A 28 8.00 4.66 -0.77
CA VAL A 28 8.80 5.89 -0.68
C VAL A 28 9.92 5.87 -1.72
N SER A 29 10.70 4.81 -1.76
CA SER A 29 11.81 4.66 -2.70
C SER A 29 11.34 4.75 -4.15
N SER A 30 10.28 4.02 -4.50
CA SER A 30 9.75 3.98 -5.87
C SER A 30 9.14 5.31 -6.31
N MET A 31 8.43 5.98 -5.41
CA MET A 31 7.83 7.28 -5.72
C MET A 31 8.89 8.36 -5.97
N ARG A 32 9.92 8.37 -5.14
CA ARG A 32 11.03 9.32 -5.30
C ARG A 32 11.84 9.05 -6.56
N ALA A 33 12.10 7.78 -6.87
CA ALA A 33 12.77 7.40 -8.10
C ALA A 33 11.95 7.77 -9.35
N ALA A 34 10.65 7.57 -9.30
CA ALA A 34 9.74 7.94 -10.39
C ALA A 34 9.74 9.45 -10.63
N ALA A 35 9.68 10.25 -9.57
CA ALA A 35 9.74 11.70 -9.65
C ALA A 35 11.05 12.16 -10.29
N LEU A 36 12.17 11.60 -9.88
CA LEU A 36 13.48 11.91 -10.44
C LEU A 36 13.54 11.59 -11.94
N LYS A 37 13.10 10.40 -12.33
CA LYS A 37 13.08 9.99 -13.75
C LYS A 37 12.11 10.82 -14.60
N SER A 38 11.06 11.34 -14.00
CA SER A 38 10.09 12.19 -14.67
C SER A 38 10.48 13.67 -14.66
N GLU A 39 11.66 13.99 -14.15
CA GLU A 39 12.16 15.38 -14.05
C GLU A 39 11.22 16.29 -13.24
N LEU A 40 10.62 15.72 -12.21
CA LEU A 40 9.76 16.43 -11.25
C LEU A 40 10.50 16.64 -9.93
N THR A 41 10.03 17.61 -9.16
CA THR A 41 10.56 17.81 -7.81
C THR A 41 10.36 16.54 -6.99
N VAL A 42 11.45 16.01 -6.44
CA VAL A 42 11.40 14.77 -5.65
C VAL A 42 10.71 15.05 -4.31
N PRO A 43 9.60 14.37 -4.00
CA PRO A 43 8.91 14.58 -2.74
C PRO A 43 9.75 14.11 -1.56
N THR A 44 9.51 14.71 -0.40
CA THR A 44 10.12 14.24 0.85
C THR A 44 9.53 12.87 1.24
N GLU A 45 10.29 12.12 2.01
CA GLU A 45 9.80 10.86 2.58
C GLU A 45 8.52 11.08 3.38
N PHE A 46 8.46 12.16 4.18
CA PHE A 46 7.28 12.51 4.95
C PHE A 46 6.05 12.71 4.04
N ALA A 47 6.21 13.47 2.95
CA ALA A 47 5.11 13.73 2.01
C ALA A 47 4.59 12.42 1.38
N VAL A 48 5.49 11.52 0.98
CA VAL A 48 5.09 10.23 0.41
C VAL A 48 4.35 9.38 1.44
N LYS A 49 4.79 9.37 2.68
CA LYS A 49 4.11 8.63 3.76
C LYS A 49 2.68 9.10 3.98
N GLN A 50 2.40 10.38 3.75
CA GLN A 50 1.04 10.93 3.92
C GLN A 50 0.03 10.44 2.88
N ILE A 51 0.48 9.96 1.74
CA ILE A 51 -0.42 9.50 0.66
C ILE A 51 -0.62 7.99 0.66
N ILE A 52 0.03 7.25 1.52
CA ILE A 52 -0.14 5.80 1.61
C ILE A 52 -1.58 5.47 2.00
N GLY A 53 -2.18 4.53 1.29
CA GLY A 53 -3.60 4.19 1.43
C GLY A 53 -4.49 4.80 0.35
N LEU A 54 -4.03 5.84 -0.33
CA LEU A 54 -4.72 6.39 -1.48
C LEU A 54 -4.42 5.57 -2.75
N SER A 55 -5.35 5.57 -3.70
CA SER A 55 -5.03 5.14 -5.06
C SER A 55 -4.07 6.13 -5.72
N LEU A 56 -3.42 5.72 -6.82
CA LEU A 56 -2.33 6.51 -7.40
C LEU A 56 -2.77 7.88 -7.93
N ASP A 57 -3.96 7.99 -8.51
CA ASP A 57 -4.41 9.28 -9.03
C ASP A 57 -4.54 10.35 -7.95
N PRO A 58 -5.30 10.15 -6.86
CA PRO A 58 -5.31 11.10 -5.75
C PRO A 58 -3.93 11.33 -5.12
N ALA A 59 -3.10 10.29 -5.03
CA ALA A 59 -1.75 10.41 -4.49
C ALA A 59 -0.90 11.36 -5.35
N PHE A 60 -0.97 11.22 -6.66
CA PHE A 60 -0.25 12.11 -7.58
C PHE A 60 -0.77 13.55 -7.54
N ASP A 61 -2.08 13.74 -7.38
CA ASP A 61 -2.65 15.08 -7.21
C ASP A 61 -2.09 15.78 -5.98
N MET A 62 -1.89 15.06 -4.89
CA MET A 62 -1.32 15.62 -3.67
C MET A 62 0.18 15.86 -3.77
N LEU A 63 0.94 14.93 -4.36
CA LEU A 63 2.40 15.03 -4.43
C LEU A 63 2.89 15.94 -5.56
N PHE A 64 2.15 15.99 -6.65
CA PHE A 64 2.54 16.71 -7.88
C PHE A 64 1.36 17.54 -8.40
N PRO A 65 0.91 18.55 -7.65
CA PRO A 65 -0.24 19.35 -8.05
C PRO A 65 0.03 20.07 -9.38
N GLY A 66 -0.96 20.05 -10.27
CA GLY A 66 -0.88 20.76 -11.55
C GLY A 66 -0.03 20.06 -12.63
N VAL A 67 0.40 18.82 -12.41
CA VAL A 67 1.15 18.07 -13.42
C VAL A 67 0.26 17.73 -14.61
N GLU A 68 0.78 17.96 -15.81
CA GLU A 68 0.09 17.62 -17.06
C GLU A 68 -0.11 16.12 -17.22
N GLU A 69 -1.17 15.72 -17.90
CA GLU A 69 -1.56 14.32 -18.08
C GLU A 69 -0.44 13.45 -18.68
N ALA A 70 0.27 13.96 -19.70
CA ALA A 70 1.38 13.23 -20.31
C ALA A 70 2.49 12.93 -19.29
N LYS A 71 2.80 13.89 -18.42
CA LYS A 71 3.80 13.73 -17.36
C LYS A 71 3.29 12.78 -16.27
N ARG A 72 2.01 12.83 -15.94
CA ARG A 72 1.37 11.92 -15.00
C ARG A 72 1.48 10.46 -15.48
N GLN A 73 1.26 10.21 -16.76
CA GLN A 73 1.40 8.87 -17.33
C GLN A 73 2.85 8.36 -17.28
N GLN A 74 3.83 9.24 -17.56
CA GLN A 74 5.24 8.91 -17.39
C GLN A 74 5.56 8.56 -15.94
N LEU A 75 5.08 9.37 -15.01
CA LEU A 75 5.27 9.15 -13.58
C LEU A 75 4.69 7.81 -13.14
N PHE A 76 3.49 7.48 -13.60
CA PHE A 76 2.86 6.18 -13.33
C PHE A 76 3.70 5.01 -13.85
N ALA A 77 4.17 5.10 -15.10
CA ALA A 77 5.00 4.06 -15.69
C ALA A 77 6.33 3.89 -14.95
N HIS A 78 7.00 4.99 -14.62
CA HIS A 78 8.26 4.95 -13.87
C HIS A 78 8.07 4.41 -12.45
N TYR A 79 7.00 4.79 -11.77
CA TYR A 79 6.67 4.27 -10.44
C TYR A 79 6.47 2.75 -10.50
N ARG A 80 5.64 2.27 -11.42
CA ARG A 80 5.35 0.86 -11.55
C ARG A 80 6.60 0.05 -11.91
N ASP A 81 7.37 0.52 -12.87
CA ASP A 81 8.58 -0.18 -13.30
C ASP A 81 9.60 -0.25 -12.15
N HIS A 82 9.82 0.84 -11.45
CA HIS A 82 10.73 0.83 -10.31
C HIS A 82 10.23 -0.09 -9.21
N TYR A 83 8.98 0.03 -8.83
CA TYR A 83 8.38 -0.78 -7.75
C TYR A 83 8.46 -2.28 -8.05
N VAL A 84 8.15 -2.68 -9.27
CA VAL A 84 8.03 -4.09 -9.65
C VAL A 84 9.37 -4.70 -10.04
N LEU A 85 10.20 -3.96 -10.79
CA LEU A 85 11.38 -4.53 -11.46
C LEU A 85 12.72 -4.13 -10.84
N HIS A 86 12.80 -2.96 -10.22
CA HIS A 86 14.09 -2.39 -9.82
C HIS A 86 14.27 -2.21 -8.33
N ASP A 87 13.20 -2.00 -7.58
CA ASP A 87 13.27 -1.78 -6.15
C ASP A 87 13.53 -3.09 -5.41
N THR A 88 14.56 -3.12 -4.59
CA THR A 88 14.95 -4.30 -3.80
C THR A 88 14.51 -4.19 -2.34
N THR A 89 13.84 -3.11 -1.97
CA THR A 89 13.34 -2.94 -0.60
C THR A 89 12.33 -4.05 -0.28
N PRO A 90 12.55 -4.84 0.78
CA PRO A 90 11.61 -5.91 1.13
C PRO A 90 10.28 -5.36 1.59
N THR A 91 9.23 -6.15 1.40
CA THR A 91 7.87 -5.83 1.84
C THR A 91 7.34 -6.97 2.73
N PRO A 92 7.89 -7.13 3.95
CA PRO A 92 7.45 -8.19 4.84
C PRO A 92 6.07 -7.87 5.44
N LEU A 93 5.40 -8.89 5.94
CA LEU A 93 4.25 -8.69 6.80
C LEU A 93 4.71 -8.04 8.11
N PHE A 94 3.88 -7.19 8.69
CA PHE A 94 4.14 -6.68 10.03
C PHE A 94 4.14 -7.80 11.05
N PHE A 95 4.90 -7.59 12.13
CA PHE A 95 4.95 -8.56 13.24
C PHE A 95 3.54 -8.85 13.77
N GLY A 96 3.24 -10.13 13.94
CA GLY A 96 1.96 -10.58 14.51
C GLY A 96 0.80 -10.69 13.51
N VAL A 97 0.96 -10.25 12.25
CA VAL A 97 -0.12 -10.30 11.26
C VAL A 97 -0.58 -11.74 11.01
N GLU A 98 0.33 -12.65 10.75
CA GLU A 98 -0.03 -14.07 10.49
C GLU A 98 -0.82 -14.67 11.64
N GLN A 99 -0.41 -14.38 12.88
CA GLN A 99 -1.08 -14.87 14.08
C GLN A 99 -2.49 -14.32 14.19
N VAL A 100 -2.68 -13.02 13.95
CA VAL A 100 -3.99 -12.37 13.98
C VAL A 100 -4.91 -12.96 12.91
N LEU A 101 -4.42 -13.10 11.69
CA LEU A 101 -5.21 -13.67 10.60
C LEU A 101 -5.63 -15.12 10.91
N GLN A 102 -4.73 -15.91 11.46
CA GLN A 102 -5.02 -17.30 11.84
C GLN A 102 -6.07 -17.35 12.95
N GLN A 103 -5.96 -16.50 13.98
CA GLN A 103 -6.93 -16.44 15.07
C GLN A 103 -8.32 -16.05 14.57
N LEU A 104 -8.40 -15.08 13.66
CA LEU A 104 -9.68 -14.65 13.07
C LEU A 104 -10.29 -15.80 12.27
N LYS A 105 -9.50 -16.48 11.47
CA LYS A 105 -9.95 -17.64 10.70
C LYS A 105 -10.44 -18.76 11.59
N ASP A 106 -9.72 -19.06 12.66
CA ASP A 106 -10.08 -20.12 13.61
C ASP A 106 -11.40 -19.81 14.35
N ASN A 107 -11.75 -18.54 14.47
CA ASN A 107 -13.01 -18.08 15.04
C ASN A 107 -14.12 -17.89 13.98
N ASN A 108 -13.93 -18.42 12.78
CA ASN A 108 -14.89 -18.35 11.67
C ASN A 108 -15.25 -16.91 11.25
N ILE A 109 -14.33 -15.97 11.44
CA ILE A 109 -14.49 -14.59 10.99
C ILE A 109 -13.99 -14.49 9.55
N LYS A 110 -14.82 -13.93 8.67
CA LYS A 110 -14.43 -13.69 7.28
C LYS A 110 -13.42 -12.57 7.20
N LEU A 111 -12.46 -12.71 6.28
CA LEU A 111 -11.40 -11.74 6.06
C LEU A 111 -11.57 -11.14 4.66
N ALA A 112 -11.35 -9.83 4.56
CA ALA A 112 -11.36 -9.11 3.30
C ALA A 112 -10.27 -8.03 3.30
N VAL A 113 -9.95 -7.52 2.13
CA VAL A 113 -9.00 -6.42 1.94
C VAL A 113 -9.70 -5.28 1.23
N ALA A 114 -9.56 -4.07 1.77
CA ALA A 114 -9.96 -2.83 1.11
C ALA A 114 -8.70 -1.98 0.92
N THR A 115 -8.33 -1.74 -0.32
CA THR A 115 -7.06 -1.06 -0.65
C THR A 115 -7.20 -0.24 -1.92
N GLY A 116 -6.48 0.89 -1.98
CA GLY A 116 -6.28 1.65 -3.22
C GLY A 116 -5.34 0.98 -4.23
N LYS A 117 -4.64 -0.08 -3.80
CA LYS A 117 -3.75 -0.87 -4.66
C LYS A 117 -4.56 -1.60 -5.74
N GLN A 118 -4.06 -1.59 -6.97
CA GLN A 118 -4.72 -2.33 -8.05
C GLN A 118 -4.68 -3.84 -7.78
N ARG A 119 -5.72 -4.54 -8.25
CA ARG A 119 -5.83 -6.00 -8.08
C ARG A 119 -4.58 -6.74 -8.55
N ARG A 120 -4.00 -6.33 -9.67
CA ARG A 120 -2.76 -6.92 -10.19
C ARG A 120 -1.60 -6.80 -9.20
N GLY A 121 -1.47 -5.64 -8.56
CA GLY A 121 -0.44 -5.41 -7.54
C GLY A 121 -0.67 -6.26 -6.29
N LEU A 122 -1.92 -6.35 -5.85
CA LEU A 122 -2.30 -7.17 -4.69
C LEU A 122 -2.08 -8.67 -4.97
N ALA A 123 -2.45 -9.14 -6.15
CA ALA A 123 -2.28 -10.55 -6.53
C ALA A 123 -0.81 -10.99 -6.48
N ARG A 124 0.14 -10.12 -6.84
CA ARG A 124 1.57 -10.41 -6.71
C ARG A 124 2.00 -10.65 -5.27
N MET A 125 1.34 -10.00 -4.31
CA MET A 125 1.67 -10.14 -2.88
C MET A 125 1.19 -11.47 -2.31
N PHE A 126 0.21 -12.10 -2.94
CA PHE A 126 -0.31 -13.40 -2.52
C PHE A 126 0.39 -14.58 -3.22
N ALA A 127 1.25 -14.30 -4.18
CA ALA A 127 1.98 -15.32 -4.93
C ALA A 127 3.14 -15.94 -4.13
#